data_55d92e56185117cabb3e84bae548a153
#
_entry.id   55d92e56185117cabb3e84bae548a153
#
_cell.length_a   1.000
_cell.length_b   1.000
_cell.length_c   1.000
_cell.angle_alpha   90.00
_cell.angle_beta   90.00
_cell.angle_gamma   90.00
#
_symmetry.space_group_name_H-M   'P 1'
#
loop_
_entity.id
_entity.type
_entity.pdbx_description
1 polymer ?
#
loop_
_entity_poly.entity_id
_entity_poly.type
_entity_poly.pdbx_seq_one_letter_code
_entity_poly.pdbx_strand_id
1 'polypeptide(L)'
;MKKIISTITSSLIFFATIFSVTTVAKSAEFFTIGTGGPTGVYFQTGNAICKMLHKSAISADHGRKKGTAKAYRCTAPSTGGSNYNIGQIKDGEFQFGVAQSDWQYHAYNGSSKWEGKQFSDLRAVFSVHNEP
;
A
#
# COMPACT_ATOMS: atom_id res chain seq x y z
N MET A 1 15.07 25.16 -79.53
CA MET A 1 15.19 23.92 -78.69
C MET A 1 15.55 24.39 -77.30
N LYS A 2 14.55 24.52 -76.45
CA LYS A 2 14.71 25.02 -75.05
C LYS A 2 14.88 23.84 -74.09
N LYS A 3 16.01 23.80 -73.48
CA LYS A 3 16.28 22.82 -72.41
C LYS A 3 15.58 23.26 -71.08
N ILE A 4 14.63 22.50 -70.65
CA ILE A 4 13.99 22.69 -69.33
C ILE A 4 14.87 21.99 -68.32
N ILE A 5 15.51 22.79 -67.48
CA ILE A 5 16.25 22.29 -66.33
C ILE A 5 15.23 22.12 -65.16
N SER A 6 14.90 20.89 -64.81
CA SER A 6 14.06 20.59 -63.70
C SER A 6 14.93 20.58 -62.43
N THR A 7 14.73 21.58 -61.58
CA THR A 7 15.34 21.67 -60.26
C THR A 7 14.55 20.77 -59.29
N ILE A 8 15.12 19.64 -58.93
CA ILE A 8 14.57 18.76 -57.88
C ILE A 8 14.98 19.36 -56.54
N THR A 9 14.08 20.08 -55.92
CA THR A 9 14.23 20.49 -54.52
C THR A 9 13.98 19.29 -53.61
N SER A 10 15.06 18.70 -53.12
CA SER A 10 15.03 17.66 -52.11
C SER A 10 14.59 18.27 -50.77
N SER A 11 13.33 18.11 -50.43
CA SER A 11 12.78 18.48 -49.13
C SER A 11 13.25 17.44 -48.09
N LEU A 12 14.26 17.78 -47.31
CA LEU A 12 14.75 16.98 -46.19
C LEU A 12 13.75 17.13 -45.05
N ILE A 13 12.80 16.21 -44.97
CA ILE A 13 11.87 16.13 -43.83
C ILE A 13 12.68 15.57 -42.65
N PHE A 14 13.06 16.46 -41.74
CA PHE A 14 13.69 16.14 -40.47
C PHE A 14 12.59 15.56 -39.56
N PHE A 15 12.48 14.23 -39.54
CA PHE A 15 11.60 13.50 -38.61
C PHE A 15 12.24 13.57 -37.22
N ALA A 16 11.91 14.64 -36.48
CA ALA A 16 12.26 14.73 -35.07
C ALA A 16 11.42 13.73 -34.31
N THR A 17 11.94 12.54 -34.10
CA THR A 17 11.39 11.54 -33.17
C THR A 17 11.49 12.13 -31.78
N ILE A 18 10.37 12.69 -31.29
CA ILE A 18 10.22 13.07 -29.87
C ILE A 18 10.18 11.77 -29.06
N PHE A 19 11.33 11.37 -28.52
CA PHE A 19 11.41 10.34 -27.51
C PHE A 19 10.71 10.89 -26.26
N SER A 20 9.42 10.63 -26.13
CA SER A 20 8.68 10.87 -24.90
C SER A 20 9.23 9.91 -23.83
N VAL A 21 10.14 10.40 -22.99
CA VAL A 21 10.56 9.70 -21.80
C VAL A 21 9.36 9.68 -20.84
N THR A 22 8.58 8.61 -20.90
CA THR A 22 7.54 8.37 -19.91
C THR A 22 8.21 8.08 -18.58
N THR A 23 8.34 9.09 -17.74
CA THR A 23 8.70 8.89 -16.34
C THR A 23 7.55 8.13 -15.68
N VAL A 24 7.75 6.84 -15.46
CA VAL A 24 6.83 6.03 -14.66
C VAL A 24 6.85 6.62 -13.25
N ALA A 25 5.84 7.41 -12.92
CA ALA A 25 5.64 7.88 -11.57
C ALA A 25 5.44 6.64 -10.68
N LYS A 26 6.38 6.37 -9.78
CA LYS A 26 6.29 5.27 -8.82
C LYS A 26 5.12 5.58 -7.89
N SER A 27 4.00 4.88 -8.07
CA SER A 27 2.81 5.07 -7.25
C SER A 27 3.12 4.74 -5.79
N ALA A 28 2.58 5.54 -4.87
CA ALA A 28 2.62 5.22 -3.45
C ALA A 28 1.84 3.91 -3.20
N GLU A 29 2.37 3.05 -2.35
CA GLU A 29 1.65 1.87 -1.89
C GLU A 29 0.79 2.25 -0.67
N PHE A 30 -0.50 2.05 -0.81
CA PHE A 30 -1.47 2.34 0.24
C PHE A 30 -1.76 1.07 1.03
N PHE A 31 -1.85 1.18 2.33
CA PHE A 31 -2.36 0.11 3.16
C PHE A 31 -3.06 0.64 4.41
N THR A 32 -3.97 -0.17 4.90
CA THR A 32 -4.81 0.14 6.04
C THR A 32 -4.55 -0.85 7.17
N ILE A 33 -4.44 -0.32 8.39
CA ILE A 33 -4.38 -1.11 9.63
C ILE A 33 -5.69 -0.93 10.36
N GLY A 34 -6.56 -1.94 10.38
CA GLY A 34 -7.78 -1.93 11.18
C GLY A 34 -7.43 -1.84 12.67
N THR A 35 -8.14 -1.01 13.43
CA THR A 35 -7.82 -0.74 14.83
C THR A 35 -8.98 -1.08 15.77
N GLY A 36 -9.43 -0.15 16.58
CA GLY A 36 -10.54 -0.26 17.52
C GLY A 36 -11.16 1.10 17.78
N GLY A 37 -11.84 1.26 18.89
CA GLY A 37 -12.41 2.55 19.30
C GLY A 37 -11.33 3.63 19.46
N PRO A 38 -11.68 4.93 19.24
CA PRO A 38 -10.69 6.02 19.16
C PRO A 38 -9.90 6.25 20.46
N THR A 39 -10.44 5.85 21.60
CA THR A 39 -9.79 5.95 22.91
C THR A 39 -9.03 4.68 23.30
N GLY A 40 -9.14 3.61 22.49
CA GLY A 40 -8.56 2.32 22.80
C GLY A 40 -7.09 2.18 22.38
N VAL A 41 -6.41 1.18 22.96
CA VAL A 41 -5.00 0.87 22.70
C VAL A 41 -4.77 0.54 21.22
N TYR A 42 -5.67 -0.18 20.58
CA TYR A 42 -5.55 -0.56 19.17
C TYR A 42 -5.45 0.65 18.24
N PHE A 43 -6.28 1.67 18.51
CA PHE A 43 -6.25 2.92 17.72
C PHE A 43 -4.92 3.66 17.90
N GLN A 44 -4.43 3.76 19.13
CA GLN A 44 -3.14 4.37 19.42
C GLN A 44 -1.99 3.61 18.76
N THR A 45 -2.01 2.29 18.85
CA THR A 45 -1.00 1.40 18.26
C THR A 45 -0.96 1.52 16.73
N GLY A 46 -2.09 1.41 16.05
CA GLY A 46 -2.15 1.54 14.59
C GLY A 46 -1.66 2.89 14.10
N ASN A 47 -2.07 3.97 14.78
CA ASN A 47 -1.59 5.32 14.44
C ASN A 47 -0.09 5.50 14.71
N ALA A 48 0.46 4.91 15.78
CA ALA A 48 1.89 4.94 16.06
C ALA A 48 2.69 4.23 14.94
N ILE A 49 2.24 3.06 14.51
CA ILE A 49 2.86 2.31 13.41
C ILE A 49 2.83 3.16 12.12
N CYS A 50 1.69 3.74 11.75
CA CYS A 50 1.59 4.59 10.58
C CYS A 50 2.53 5.80 10.65
N LYS A 51 2.64 6.46 11.82
CA LYS A 51 3.58 7.56 12.03
C LYS A 51 5.04 7.12 11.84
N MET A 52 5.43 5.96 12.38
CA MET A 52 6.77 5.43 12.18
C MET A 52 7.08 5.14 10.71
N LEU A 53 6.16 4.54 9.98
CA LEU A 53 6.31 4.23 8.57
C LEU A 53 6.45 5.51 7.71
N HIS A 54 5.61 6.52 7.96
CA HIS A 54 5.73 7.81 7.28
C HIS A 54 7.07 8.49 7.57
N LYS A 55 7.53 8.43 8.83
CA LYS A 55 8.81 9.01 9.25
C LYS A 55 10.01 8.26 8.62
N SER A 56 9.96 6.94 8.58
CA SER A 56 11.01 6.13 7.95
C SER A 56 11.11 6.35 6.44
N ALA A 57 9.99 6.54 5.76
CA ALA A 57 9.96 6.88 4.33
C ALA A 57 10.64 8.22 4.05
N ILE A 58 10.42 9.24 4.89
CA ILE A 58 11.08 10.54 4.80
C ILE A 58 12.59 10.41 5.06
N SER A 59 12.98 9.65 6.09
CA SER A 59 14.40 9.45 6.45
C SER A 59 15.17 8.66 5.38
N ALA A 60 14.52 7.71 4.72
CA ALA A 60 15.12 6.94 3.63
C ALA A 60 15.40 7.80 2.38
N ASP A 61 14.67 8.89 2.19
CA ASP A 61 14.87 9.82 1.07
C ASP A 61 16.09 10.74 1.27
N HIS A 62 16.51 10.98 2.52
CA HIS A 62 17.68 11.84 2.82
C HIS A 62 19.04 11.20 2.49
N GLY A 63 19.12 9.88 2.28
CA GLY A 63 20.36 9.15 1.99
C GLY A 63 20.43 8.48 0.62
N ARG A 64 19.38 8.55 -0.20
CA ARG A 64 19.27 7.89 -1.51
C ARG A 64 18.97 8.89 -2.61
N LYS A 65 19.32 8.53 -3.86
CA LYS A 65 18.92 9.31 -5.03
C LYS A 65 17.41 9.56 -5.00
N LYS A 66 17.02 10.82 -5.04
CA LYS A 66 15.63 11.29 -5.05
C LYS A 66 14.77 10.43 -6.00
N GLY A 67 13.68 9.86 -5.48
CA GLY A 67 12.74 9.05 -6.28
C GLY A 67 12.93 7.54 -6.24
N THR A 68 13.87 6.99 -5.44
CA THR A 68 14.10 5.53 -5.35
C THR A 68 13.42 4.88 -4.14
N ALA A 69 13.05 5.64 -3.12
CA ALA A 69 12.33 5.11 -1.96
C ALA A 69 10.86 4.84 -2.32
N LYS A 70 10.37 3.65 -1.99
CA LYS A 70 8.94 3.31 -2.12
C LYS A 70 8.16 4.13 -1.09
N ALA A 71 7.27 4.99 -1.55
CA ALA A 71 6.42 5.75 -0.65
C ALA A 71 5.29 4.86 -0.12
N TYR A 72 5.18 4.74 1.19
CA TYR A 72 4.06 4.07 1.84
C TYR A 72 3.06 5.09 2.37
N ARG A 73 1.78 4.84 2.12
CA ARG A 73 0.67 5.61 2.67
C ARG A 73 -0.11 4.69 3.60
N CYS A 74 0.07 4.91 4.90
CA CYS A 74 -0.57 4.12 5.94
C CYS A 74 -1.74 4.90 6.54
N THR A 75 -2.87 4.23 6.69
CA THR A 75 -4.04 4.72 7.44
C THR A 75 -4.41 3.75 8.55
N ALA A 76 -4.90 4.27 9.66
CA ALA A 76 -5.32 3.49 10.82
C ALA A 76 -6.71 3.95 11.29
N PRO A 77 -7.78 3.57 10.58
CA PRO A 77 -9.13 3.96 10.93
C PRO A 77 -9.58 3.32 12.25
N SER A 78 -10.45 4.02 12.97
CA SER A 78 -11.22 3.45 14.07
C SER A 78 -12.20 2.39 13.53
N THR A 79 -12.29 1.24 14.20
CA THR A 79 -13.10 0.10 13.76
C THR A 79 -13.82 -0.57 14.92
N GLY A 80 -14.58 -1.62 14.61
CA GLY A 80 -15.23 -2.49 15.59
C GLY A 80 -14.31 -3.49 16.31
N GLY A 81 -12.98 -3.41 16.11
CA GLY A 81 -11.99 -4.27 16.80
C GLY A 81 -11.73 -5.60 16.09
N SER A 82 -11.23 -6.60 16.85
CA SER A 82 -10.61 -7.82 16.35
C SER A 82 -11.38 -8.54 15.24
N ASN A 83 -12.62 -8.93 15.48
CA ASN A 83 -13.40 -9.69 14.50
C ASN A 83 -13.70 -8.89 13.24
N TYR A 84 -13.98 -7.59 13.38
CA TYR A 84 -14.18 -6.71 12.25
C TYR A 84 -12.89 -6.61 11.41
N ASN A 85 -11.75 -6.36 12.05
CA ASN A 85 -10.47 -6.21 11.37
C ASN A 85 -10.08 -7.48 10.60
N ILE A 86 -10.23 -8.65 11.23
CA ILE A 86 -9.95 -9.93 10.57
C ILE A 86 -10.89 -10.16 9.38
N GLY A 87 -12.16 -9.79 9.51
CA GLY A 87 -13.13 -9.85 8.41
C GLY A 87 -12.70 -8.99 7.23
N GLN A 88 -12.33 -7.72 7.47
CA GLN A 88 -11.87 -6.81 6.43
C GLN A 88 -10.57 -7.27 5.76
N ILE A 89 -9.69 -7.95 6.49
CA ILE A 89 -8.48 -8.57 5.91
C ILE A 89 -8.87 -9.74 5.01
N LYS A 90 -9.78 -10.60 5.46
CA LYS A 90 -10.29 -11.71 4.66
C LYS A 90 -10.93 -11.26 3.35
N ASP A 91 -11.68 -10.17 3.40
CA ASP A 91 -12.37 -9.57 2.25
C ASP A 91 -11.43 -8.76 1.32
N GLY A 92 -10.15 -8.61 1.72
CA GLY A 92 -9.14 -7.89 0.93
C GLY A 92 -9.17 -6.36 1.09
N GLU A 93 -10.04 -5.82 1.96
CA GLU A 93 -10.20 -4.39 2.19
C GLU A 93 -9.07 -3.80 3.04
N PHE A 94 -8.58 -4.56 4.03
CA PHE A 94 -7.46 -4.17 4.87
C PHE A 94 -6.27 -5.10 4.64
N GLN A 95 -5.07 -4.55 4.72
CA GLN A 95 -3.84 -5.32 4.63
C GLN A 95 -3.38 -5.82 6.00
N PHE A 96 -3.71 -5.07 7.06
CA PHE A 96 -3.34 -5.39 8.45
C PHE A 96 -4.48 -5.05 9.40
N GLY A 97 -4.42 -5.60 10.61
CA GLY A 97 -5.35 -5.25 11.67
C GLY A 97 -4.78 -5.61 13.04
N VAL A 98 -5.11 -4.82 14.05
CA VAL A 98 -4.85 -5.18 15.44
C VAL A 98 -5.97 -6.10 15.91
N ALA A 99 -5.62 -7.23 16.48
CA ALA A 99 -6.57 -8.22 16.93
C ALA A 99 -6.02 -9.01 18.14
N GLN A 100 -6.90 -9.45 19.01
CA GLN A 100 -6.59 -10.37 20.08
C GLN A 100 -6.21 -11.75 19.52
N SER A 101 -5.33 -12.44 20.21
CA SER A 101 -4.80 -13.74 19.76
C SER A 101 -5.86 -14.85 19.73
N ASP A 102 -6.84 -14.81 20.63
CA ASP A 102 -7.98 -15.73 20.64
C ASP A 102 -8.84 -15.62 19.36
N TRP A 103 -9.13 -14.39 18.92
CA TRP A 103 -9.87 -14.17 17.67
C TRP A 103 -9.07 -14.55 16.43
N GLN A 104 -7.75 -14.37 16.45
CA GLN A 104 -6.88 -14.91 15.40
C GLN A 104 -6.93 -16.43 15.34
N TYR A 105 -6.86 -17.10 16.51
CA TYR A 105 -7.01 -18.54 16.62
C TYR A 105 -8.36 -19.02 16.09
N HIS A 106 -9.46 -18.40 16.51
CA HIS A 106 -10.80 -18.77 16.05
C HIS A 106 -11.00 -18.56 14.55
N ALA A 107 -10.51 -17.46 14.01
CA ALA A 107 -10.59 -17.18 12.58
C ALA A 107 -9.77 -18.19 11.76
N TYR A 108 -8.56 -18.49 12.19
CA TYR A 108 -7.67 -19.44 11.53
C TYR A 108 -8.26 -20.86 11.51
N ASN A 109 -8.85 -21.30 12.60
CA ASN A 109 -9.41 -22.65 12.75
C ASN A 109 -10.88 -22.77 12.32
N GLY A 110 -11.57 -21.67 12.04
CA GLY A 110 -13.00 -21.69 11.70
C GLY A 110 -13.88 -22.08 12.89
N SER A 111 -13.60 -21.59 14.08
CA SER A 111 -14.35 -21.89 15.30
C SER A 111 -15.01 -20.65 15.91
N SER A 112 -15.91 -20.82 16.88
CA SER A 112 -16.67 -19.74 17.50
C SER A 112 -17.42 -18.89 16.46
N LYS A 113 -17.27 -17.58 16.46
CA LYS A 113 -17.91 -16.68 15.46
C LYS A 113 -17.44 -16.91 14.01
N TRP A 114 -16.38 -17.69 13.83
CA TRP A 114 -15.78 -18.03 12.55
C TRP A 114 -16.18 -19.41 12.03
N GLU A 115 -17.11 -20.09 12.68
CA GLU A 115 -17.65 -21.36 12.20
C GLU A 115 -18.22 -21.20 10.78
N GLY A 116 -17.80 -22.08 9.86
CA GLY A 116 -18.11 -21.98 8.43
C GLY A 116 -17.47 -20.81 7.67
N LYS A 117 -16.58 -20.05 8.33
CA LYS A 117 -15.91 -18.87 7.75
C LYS A 117 -14.39 -18.91 7.93
N GLN A 118 -13.82 -20.09 8.03
CA GLN A 118 -12.39 -20.28 8.26
C GLN A 118 -11.53 -19.37 7.37
N PHE A 119 -10.45 -18.83 7.95
CA PHE A 119 -9.49 -17.99 7.27
C PHE A 119 -8.07 -18.50 7.54
N SER A 120 -7.68 -19.57 6.88
CA SER A 120 -6.37 -20.23 7.06
C SER A 120 -5.19 -19.45 6.48
N ASP A 121 -5.44 -18.42 5.68
CA ASP A 121 -4.39 -17.53 5.15
C ASP A 121 -4.04 -16.38 6.09
N LEU A 122 -4.75 -16.24 7.21
CA LEU A 122 -4.43 -15.25 8.24
C LEU A 122 -3.04 -15.50 8.83
N ARG A 123 -2.26 -14.46 9.00
CA ARG A 123 -0.90 -14.52 9.57
C ARG A 123 -0.74 -13.50 10.68
N ALA A 124 -0.09 -13.90 11.77
CA ALA A 124 0.39 -12.99 12.80
C ALA A 124 1.69 -12.32 12.31
N VAL A 125 1.83 -11.02 12.52
CA VAL A 125 3.04 -10.26 12.18
C VAL A 125 3.93 -10.15 13.42
N PHE A 126 3.39 -9.60 14.51
CA PHE A 126 4.07 -9.50 15.81
C PHE A 126 3.05 -9.25 16.93
N SER A 127 3.47 -9.53 18.16
CA SER A 127 2.69 -9.19 19.36
C SER A 127 3.01 -7.77 19.80
N VAL A 128 1.99 -6.98 20.13
CA VAL A 128 2.11 -5.60 20.58
C VAL A 128 2.22 -5.50 22.09
N HIS A 129 1.31 -6.14 22.81
CA HIS A 129 1.25 -6.19 24.27
C HIS A 129 0.43 -7.39 24.72
N ASN A 130 0.58 -7.76 25.98
CA ASN A 130 -0.32 -8.72 26.62
C ASN A 130 -1.59 -7.99 27.06
N GLU A 131 -2.74 -8.58 26.78
CA GLU A 131 -4.01 -8.15 27.38
C GLU A 131 -4.25 -8.96 28.65
N PRO A 132 -4.67 -8.31 29.75
CA PRO A 132 -4.96 -9.01 31.02
C PRO A 132 -6.20 -9.89 30.92
#